data_3522c2597bc49fb930bd1b40054f8ffc
#
_entry.id   3522c2597bc49fb930bd1b40054f8ffc
#
_cell.length_a   1.000
_cell.length_b   1.000
_cell.length_c   1.000
_cell.angle_alpha   90.00
_cell.angle_beta   90.00
_cell.angle_gamma   90.00
#
_symmetry.space_group_name_H-M   'P 1'
#
loop_
_entity.id
_entity.type
_entity.pdbx_description
1 polymer ?
#
loop_
_entity_poly.entity_id
_entity_poly.type
_entity_poly.pdbx_seq_one_letter_code
_entity_poly.pdbx_strand_id
1 'polypeptide(L)'
;MGHRPHRLVLDPEPGSVATGRRWAAHEAELGHASAEAARTVELLTSEILTNAVVHTRAHRHIALTAECHDDCVRVEVTDPDPTLPLVKPGNARRIGGHGMRLVDALATAWGIELHPGRGKTVWFETPASTHGLTA
;
A
#
# COMPACT_ATOMS: atom_id res chain seq x y z
N MET A 1 24.38 -1.51 -1.92
CA MET A 1 23.93 -0.42 -2.73
C MET A 1 22.55 -0.01 -2.36
N GLY A 2 22.34 1.26 -2.29
CA GLY A 2 21.06 1.80 -1.89
C GLY A 2 19.96 1.44 -2.87
N HIS A 3 18.92 0.83 -2.38
CA HIS A 3 17.72 0.57 -3.17
C HIS A 3 16.86 1.81 -3.12
N ARG A 4 16.73 2.45 -4.27
CA ARG A 4 15.81 3.58 -4.33
C ARG A 4 14.40 3.06 -4.47
N PRO A 5 13.46 3.62 -3.71
CA PRO A 5 12.08 3.25 -3.95
C PRO A 5 11.68 3.67 -5.36
N HIS A 6 11.00 2.79 -6.06
CA HIS A 6 10.40 3.14 -7.34
C HIS A 6 9.06 3.79 -7.09
N ARG A 7 8.69 4.70 -7.97
CA ARG A 7 7.50 5.51 -7.76
C ARG A 7 6.62 5.52 -9.01
N LEU A 8 5.32 5.41 -8.79
CA LEU A 8 4.32 5.49 -9.84
C LEU A 8 3.29 6.53 -9.43
N VAL A 9 2.97 7.44 -10.33
CA VAL A 9 1.96 8.47 -10.07
C VAL A 9 0.68 8.05 -10.78
N LEU A 10 -0.42 8.08 -10.05
CA LEU A 10 -1.71 7.60 -10.52
C LEU A 10 -2.77 8.67 -10.38
N ASP A 11 -3.75 8.62 -11.28
CA ASP A 11 -4.95 9.45 -11.15
C ASP A 11 -5.91 8.78 -10.17
N PRO A 12 -6.73 9.57 -9.46
CA PRO A 12 -7.67 9.00 -8.49
C PRO A 12 -8.92 8.46 -9.18
N GLU A 13 -8.77 7.36 -9.90
CA GLU A 13 -9.87 6.69 -10.60
C GLU A 13 -9.80 5.20 -10.33
N PRO A 14 -10.96 4.52 -10.44
CA PRO A 14 -11.00 3.09 -10.08
C PRO A 14 -9.99 2.23 -10.83
N GLY A 15 -9.76 2.54 -12.12
CA GLY A 15 -8.79 1.76 -12.91
C GLY A 15 -7.38 1.84 -12.40
N SER A 16 -7.04 2.88 -11.64
CA SER A 16 -5.71 3.04 -11.08
C SER A 16 -5.41 1.99 -10.02
N VAL A 17 -6.43 1.44 -9.37
CA VAL A 17 -6.22 0.40 -8.37
C VAL A 17 -5.61 -0.83 -9.03
N ALA A 18 -6.18 -1.27 -10.17
CA ALA A 18 -5.65 -2.44 -10.87
C ALA A 18 -4.24 -2.18 -11.38
N THR A 19 -4.01 -1.00 -11.95
CA THR A 19 -2.70 -0.63 -12.44
C THR A 19 -1.66 -0.63 -11.32
N GLY A 20 -2.00 0.01 -10.21
CA GLY A 20 -1.07 0.17 -9.11
C GLY A 20 -0.73 -1.13 -8.41
N ARG A 21 -1.74 -1.97 -8.17
CA ARG A 21 -1.48 -3.24 -7.48
C ARG A 21 -0.61 -4.16 -8.30
N ARG A 22 -0.80 -4.18 -9.62
CA ARG A 22 0.05 -5.00 -10.50
C ARG A 22 1.46 -4.47 -10.53
N TRP A 23 1.57 -3.16 -10.58
CA TRP A 23 2.89 -2.53 -10.57
C TRP A 23 3.64 -2.86 -9.28
N ALA A 24 2.98 -2.76 -8.13
CA ALA A 24 3.64 -3.05 -6.86
C ALA A 24 4.06 -4.51 -6.76
N ALA A 25 3.20 -5.42 -7.21
CA ALA A 25 3.56 -6.85 -7.22
C ALA A 25 4.75 -7.12 -8.13
N HIS A 26 4.80 -6.46 -9.28
CA HIS A 26 5.91 -6.61 -10.21
C HIS A 26 7.21 -6.06 -9.60
N GLU A 27 7.12 -4.92 -8.93
CA GLU A 27 8.29 -4.37 -8.25
C GLU A 27 8.80 -5.31 -7.16
N ALA A 28 7.89 -5.95 -6.45
CA ALA A 28 8.29 -6.93 -5.45
C ALA A 28 9.04 -8.10 -6.09
N GLU A 29 8.54 -8.58 -7.23
CA GLU A 29 9.20 -9.67 -7.95
C GLU A 29 10.57 -9.26 -8.47
N LEU A 30 10.69 -8.03 -8.97
CA LEU A 30 11.99 -7.52 -9.40
C LEU A 30 12.98 -7.45 -8.24
N GLY A 31 12.49 -7.23 -7.04
CA GLY A 31 13.31 -7.23 -5.83
C GLY A 31 13.48 -8.61 -5.22
N HIS A 32 13.16 -9.65 -5.99
CA HIS A 32 13.33 -11.05 -5.60
C HIS A 32 12.38 -11.55 -4.53
N ALA A 33 11.23 -10.90 -4.37
CA ALA A 33 10.20 -11.42 -3.49
C ALA A 33 9.65 -12.72 -4.09
N SER A 34 9.21 -13.62 -3.21
CA SER A 34 8.59 -14.86 -3.65
C SER A 34 7.26 -14.57 -4.34
N ALA A 35 6.77 -15.53 -5.12
CA ALA A 35 5.48 -15.38 -5.77
C ALA A 35 4.36 -15.17 -4.73
N GLU A 36 4.46 -15.85 -3.62
CA GLU A 36 3.47 -15.70 -2.56
C GLU A 36 3.53 -14.30 -1.94
N ALA A 37 4.74 -13.80 -1.69
CA ALA A 37 4.91 -12.45 -1.15
C ALA A 37 4.37 -11.42 -2.14
N ALA A 38 4.62 -11.61 -3.43
CA ALA A 38 4.12 -10.68 -4.45
C ALA A 38 2.59 -10.66 -4.47
N ARG A 39 1.95 -11.81 -4.28
CA ARG A 39 0.49 -11.86 -4.21
C ARG A 39 -0.04 -11.12 -2.99
N THR A 40 0.64 -11.24 -1.86
CA THR A 40 0.26 -10.49 -0.67
C THR A 40 0.41 -8.99 -0.92
N VAL A 41 1.52 -8.58 -1.53
CA VAL A 41 1.72 -7.18 -1.89
C VAL A 41 0.60 -6.69 -2.78
N GLU A 42 0.23 -7.48 -3.78
CA GLU A 42 -0.85 -7.10 -4.69
C GLU A 42 -2.16 -6.88 -3.95
N LEU A 43 -2.51 -7.80 -3.07
CA LEU A 43 -3.74 -7.72 -2.30
C LEU A 43 -3.76 -6.48 -1.40
N LEU A 44 -2.70 -6.27 -0.63
CA LEU A 44 -2.66 -5.16 0.31
C LEU A 44 -2.56 -3.81 -0.41
N THR A 45 -1.85 -3.77 -1.51
CA THR A 45 -1.78 -2.54 -2.31
C THR A 45 -3.16 -2.18 -2.86
N SER A 46 -3.91 -3.18 -3.32
CA SER A 46 -5.28 -2.95 -3.79
C SER A 46 -6.12 -2.27 -2.71
N GLU A 47 -5.96 -2.71 -1.47
CA GLU A 47 -6.77 -2.18 -0.37
C GLU A 47 -6.41 -0.74 -0.03
N ILE A 48 -5.12 -0.43 0.08
CA ILE A 48 -4.76 0.95 0.43
C ILE A 48 -4.96 1.91 -0.73
N LEU A 49 -4.82 1.43 -1.99
CA LEU A 49 -5.12 2.27 -3.15
C LEU A 49 -6.62 2.55 -3.27
N THR A 50 -7.45 1.56 -3.00
CA THR A 50 -8.89 1.77 -3.03
C THR A 50 -9.29 2.89 -2.07
N ASN A 51 -8.74 2.86 -0.85
CA ASN A 51 -9.00 3.92 0.11
C ASN A 51 -8.56 5.28 -0.42
N ALA A 52 -7.37 5.35 -0.99
CA ALA A 52 -6.85 6.60 -1.51
C ALA A 52 -7.71 7.13 -2.67
N VAL A 53 -8.13 6.24 -3.58
CA VAL A 53 -8.96 6.64 -4.72
C VAL A 53 -10.31 7.19 -4.26
N VAL A 54 -10.90 6.54 -3.26
CA VAL A 54 -12.20 6.97 -2.73
C VAL A 54 -12.12 8.38 -2.13
N HIS A 55 -11.01 8.70 -1.47
CA HIS A 55 -10.91 9.95 -0.73
C HIS A 55 -10.24 11.09 -1.50
N THR A 56 -9.50 10.78 -2.55
CA THR A 56 -8.77 11.81 -3.28
C THR A 56 -9.66 12.42 -4.36
N ARG A 57 -9.67 13.75 -4.41
CA ARG A 57 -10.49 14.47 -5.38
C ARG A 57 -9.85 14.45 -6.75
N ALA A 58 -10.71 14.61 -7.77
CA ALA A 58 -10.24 14.78 -9.14
C ALA A 58 -9.21 15.89 -9.21
N HIS A 59 -8.32 15.79 -10.18
CA HIS A 59 -7.22 16.73 -10.42
C HIS A 59 -6.07 16.64 -9.42
N ARG A 60 -6.15 15.74 -8.46
CA ARG A 60 -5.05 15.48 -7.56
C ARG A 60 -4.46 14.12 -7.91
N HIS A 61 -3.23 13.91 -7.55
CA HIS A 61 -2.55 12.66 -7.89
C HIS A 61 -2.22 11.85 -6.65
N ILE A 62 -2.16 10.54 -6.85
CA ILE A 62 -1.76 9.60 -5.83
C ILE A 62 -0.38 9.09 -6.20
N ALA A 63 0.53 9.06 -5.25
CA ALA A 63 1.86 8.50 -5.49
C ALA A 63 1.98 7.15 -4.79
N LEU A 64 2.43 6.17 -5.54
CA LEU A 64 2.64 4.82 -5.04
C LEU A 64 4.14 4.54 -5.09
N THR A 65 4.72 4.09 -3.99
CA THR A 65 6.12 3.69 -3.99
C THR A 65 6.25 2.25 -3.53
N ALA A 66 7.27 1.58 -4.03
CA ALA A 66 7.58 0.21 -3.63
C ALA A 66 9.08 0.07 -3.50
N GLU A 67 9.50 -0.60 -2.45
CA GLU A 67 10.90 -0.76 -2.15
C GLU A 67 11.12 -2.13 -1.52
N CYS A 68 12.20 -2.80 -1.95
CA CYS A 68 12.58 -4.08 -1.37
C CYS A 68 13.96 -3.92 -0.72
N HIS A 69 14.06 -4.28 0.54
CA HIS A 69 15.34 -4.28 1.24
C HIS A 69 15.26 -5.20 2.45
N ASP A 70 16.39 -5.80 2.79
CA ASP A 70 16.50 -6.65 3.98
C ASP A 70 15.39 -7.68 4.10
N ASP A 71 15.09 -8.35 2.98
CA ASP A 71 14.06 -9.39 2.93
C ASP A 71 12.68 -8.86 3.26
N CYS A 72 12.44 -7.60 2.99
CA CYS A 72 11.19 -6.91 3.28
C CYS A 72 10.73 -6.14 2.05
N VAL A 73 9.42 -6.13 1.80
CA VAL A 73 8.80 -5.28 0.79
C VAL A 73 8.02 -4.20 1.52
N ARG A 74 8.30 -2.95 1.19
CA ARG A 74 7.57 -1.82 1.75
C ARG A 74 6.85 -1.09 0.62
N VAL A 75 5.56 -0.86 0.82
CA VAL A 75 4.73 -0.13 -0.15
C VAL A 75 4.12 1.07 0.57
N GLU A 76 4.11 2.21 -0.11
CA GLU A 76 3.52 3.44 0.43
C GLU A 76 2.60 4.06 -0.59
N VAL A 77 1.46 4.54 -0.13
CA VAL A 77 0.53 5.32 -0.93
C VAL A 77 0.43 6.70 -0.30
N THR A 78 0.81 7.71 -1.05
CA THR A 78 0.71 9.09 -0.60
C THR A 78 -0.38 9.79 -1.40
N ASP A 79 -1.33 10.37 -0.70
CA ASP A 79 -2.39 11.12 -1.35
C ASP A 79 -2.52 12.50 -0.69
N PRO A 80 -3.10 13.48 -1.41
CA PRO A 80 -3.17 14.85 -0.90
C PRO A 80 -4.29 15.09 0.10
N ASP A 81 -5.13 14.10 0.33
CA ASP A 81 -6.29 14.27 1.22
C ASP A 81 -5.91 13.88 2.65
N PRO A 82 -6.05 14.78 3.62
CA PRO A 82 -5.67 14.47 5.00
C PRO A 82 -6.70 13.63 5.73
N THR A 83 -7.84 13.32 5.12
CA THR A 83 -8.85 12.51 5.77
C THR A 83 -8.29 11.13 6.07
N LEU A 84 -8.32 10.74 7.32
CA LEU A 84 -7.81 9.44 7.71
C LEU A 84 -8.69 8.34 7.17
N PRO A 85 -8.08 7.21 6.73
CA PRO A 85 -8.86 6.02 6.48
C PRO A 85 -9.60 5.72 7.75
N LEU A 86 -10.86 5.37 7.62
CA LEU A 86 -11.67 5.19 8.81
C LEU A 86 -11.26 3.94 9.55
N VAL A 87 -10.54 4.15 10.62
CA VAL A 87 -10.23 3.09 11.56
C VAL A 87 -11.05 3.32 12.81
N LYS A 88 -12.24 3.88 12.66
CA LYS A 88 -13.09 4.12 13.82
C LYS A 88 -13.60 2.79 14.34
N PRO A 89 -13.43 2.55 15.63
CA PRO A 89 -13.99 1.34 16.24
C PRO A 89 -15.48 1.25 15.96
N GLY A 90 -15.94 0.07 15.60
CA GLY A 90 -17.34 -0.16 15.38
C GLY A 90 -17.83 0.15 13.99
N ASN A 91 -17.18 1.07 13.27
CA ASN A 91 -17.61 1.45 11.94
C ASN A 91 -16.66 1.01 10.85
N ALA A 92 -15.46 0.64 11.21
CA ALA A 92 -14.43 0.29 10.24
C ALA A 92 -14.89 -0.81 9.28
N ARG A 93 -15.73 -1.70 9.75
CA ARG A 93 -16.21 -2.80 8.93
C ARG A 93 -17.15 -2.38 7.83
N ARG A 94 -17.82 -1.26 7.96
CA ARG A 94 -18.87 -0.88 7.02
C ARG A 94 -18.46 0.18 6.04
N ILE A 95 -17.38 0.88 6.30
CA ILE A 95 -17.06 2.06 5.53
C ILE A 95 -15.69 1.91 4.90
N GLY A 96 -15.56 0.88 4.06
CA GLY A 96 -14.30 0.71 3.38
C GLY A 96 -13.14 0.38 4.30
N GLY A 97 -13.40 0.16 5.57
CA GLY A 97 -12.37 -0.23 6.51
C GLY A 97 -11.85 -1.63 6.27
N HIS A 98 -12.46 -2.35 5.32
CA HIS A 98 -12.00 -3.68 4.98
C HIS A 98 -10.53 -3.71 4.60
N GLY A 99 -10.10 -2.71 3.86
CA GLY A 99 -8.73 -2.64 3.43
C GLY A 99 -7.76 -2.60 4.59
N MET A 100 -8.07 -1.79 5.57
CA MET A 100 -7.18 -1.69 6.72
C MET A 100 -7.19 -2.95 7.58
N ARG A 101 -8.30 -3.66 7.60
CA ARG A 101 -8.35 -4.94 8.32
C ARG A 101 -7.42 -5.97 7.69
N LEU A 102 -7.40 -6.05 6.37
CA LEU A 102 -6.50 -6.98 5.70
C LEU A 102 -5.05 -6.57 5.89
N VAL A 103 -4.78 -5.29 5.79
CA VAL A 103 -3.43 -4.81 6.05
C VAL A 103 -3.01 -5.14 7.46
N ASP A 104 -3.88 -4.89 8.43
CA ASP A 104 -3.57 -5.19 9.82
C ASP A 104 -3.35 -6.69 10.05
N ALA A 105 -4.11 -7.53 9.35
CA ALA A 105 -4.02 -8.98 9.55
C ALA A 105 -2.79 -9.59 8.87
N LEU A 106 -2.39 -9.05 7.72
CA LEU A 106 -1.41 -9.72 6.87
C LEU A 106 -0.05 -9.01 6.80
N ALA A 107 -0.01 -7.72 7.11
CA ALA A 107 1.27 -6.98 7.07
C ALA A 107 2.05 -7.24 8.35
N THR A 108 3.37 -7.24 8.23
CA THR A 108 4.24 -7.31 9.40
C THR A 108 4.17 -6.01 10.18
N ALA A 109 4.05 -4.90 9.47
CA ALA A 109 3.93 -3.58 10.07
C ALA A 109 3.17 -2.69 9.09
N TRP A 110 2.48 -1.70 9.62
CA TRP A 110 1.81 -0.71 8.78
C TRP A 110 1.55 0.55 9.60
N GLY A 111 1.29 1.63 8.92
CA GLY A 111 1.01 2.88 9.61
C GLY A 111 0.49 3.95 8.68
N ILE A 112 0.16 5.08 9.27
CA ILE A 112 -0.33 6.25 8.57
C ILE A 112 0.50 7.42 9.05
N GLU A 113 1.04 8.17 8.10
CA GLU A 113 1.86 9.33 8.39
C GLU A 113 1.16 10.56 7.83
N LEU A 114 0.86 11.50 8.70
CA LEU A 114 0.19 12.73 8.28
C LEU A 114 1.23 13.76 7.86
N HIS A 115 0.95 14.45 6.76
CA HIS A 115 1.78 15.54 6.26
C HIS A 115 0.97 16.81 6.36
N PRO A 116 1.10 17.59 7.44
CA PRO A 116 0.23 18.75 7.67
C PRO A 116 0.16 19.63 6.42
N GLY A 117 -1.08 19.90 5.97
CA GLY A 117 -1.31 20.72 4.80
C GLY A 117 -1.05 20.05 3.46
N ARG A 118 -0.61 18.79 3.45
CA ARG A 118 -0.22 18.12 2.20
C ARG A 118 -0.77 16.71 2.04
N GLY A 119 -1.58 16.25 2.98
CA GLY A 119 -2.17 14.92 2.87
C GLY A 119 -1.56 13.90 3.80
N LYS A 120 -1.43 12.66 3.32
CA LYS A 120 -0.96 11.57 4.17
C LYS A 120 -0.29 10.48 3.35
N THR A 121 0.48 9.64 4.04
CA THR A 121 1.04 8.42 3.49
C THR A 121 0.54 7.24 4.30
N VAL A 122 -0.03 6.26 3.63
CA VAL A 122 -0.38 4.98 4.24
C VAL A 122 0.62 3.96 3.73
N TRP A 123 1.19 3.17 4.62
CA TRP A 123 2.25 2.24 4.23
C TRP A 123 2.09 0.89 4.91
N PHE A 124 2.66 -0.13 4.28
CA PHE A 124 2.77 -1.44 4.91
C PHE A 124 4.10 -2.09 4.55
N GLU A 125 4.47 -3.08 5.35
CA GLU A 125 5.65 -3.92 5.10
C GLU A 125 5.24 -5.38 5.23
N THR A 126 5.80 -6.21 4.35
CA THR A 126 5.62 -7.65 4.40
C THR A 126 6.95 -8.33 4.16
N PRO A 127 7.12 -9.58 4.60
CA PRO A 127 8.34 -10.32 4.27
C PRO A 127 8.42 -10.56 2.76
N ALA A 128 9.62 -10.50 2.24
CA ALA A 128 9.84 -10.76 0.81
C ALA A 128 9.90 -12.25 0.51
N SER A 129 10.13 -13.07 1.52
CA SER A 129 10.24 -14.50 1.32
C SER A 129 9.52 -15.23 2.44
N THR A 130 9.01 -16.41 2.11
CA THR A 130 8.32 -17.23 3.10
C THR A 130 9.25 -18.16 3.85
N HIS A 131 10.51 -18.22 3.48
CA HIS A 131 11.44 -19.13 4.12
C HIS A 131 11.60 -18.87 5.60
N GLY A 132 11.68 -17.61 5.97
CA GLY A 132 11.83 -17.26 7.37
C GLY A 132 10.63 -17.61 8.22
N LEU A 133 9.48 -17.82 7.61
CA LEU A 133 8.24 -18.08 8.32
C LEU A 133 8.05 -19.55 8.62
N THR A 134 8.79 -20.40 7.95
CA THR A 134 8.65 -21.86 8.12
C THR A 134 9.74 -22.44 8.99
N ALA A 135 10.66 -21.64 9.39
CA ALA A 135 11.79 -22.11 10.18
C ALA A 135 11.41 -22.59 11.56
#